data_a8698a378df345591e827a5a48a809d6
#
_entry.id   a8698a378df345591e827a5a48a809d6
#
_cell.length_a   1.000
_cell.length_b   1.000
_cell.length_c   1.000
_cell.angle_alpha   90.00
_cell.angle_beta   90.00
_cell.angle_gamma   90.00
#
_symmetry.space_group_name_H-M   'P 1'
#
loop_
_entity.id
_entity.type
_entity.pdbx_description
1 polymer ?
#
loop_
_entity_poly.entity_id
_entity_poly.type
_entity_poly.pdbx_seq_one_letter_code
_entity_poly.pdbx_strand_id
1 'polypeptide(L)'
;MSTALTGRLAPSPTGAQHVGNARTYLVAWLAARAGGGTVRVRIEDIDSPRIKPGAAEQALDDLRWLGLDWDGEVVTQTTRLPLYEAALETLKQVEQVYPCTCTRSDIASAASAPHAGEEVTYPGTCAHRSAMDAGALQRDGKPFAWRFRVADSPAFTDLFAGEQQIDLRHAGGDFVVWKSAGTPAYQLAVVVDDAAMGVTEVVRGDDLIPSTPRQLLLYRALGLAPPAFAHVPLVVGADGRRLAKRHGDTRLAALRSAGVKPEALVGLLGWSCGWLDRPEPVRACDLIARFRLETIPKRPFVLTAELLRAIGYAG
;
A
#
# COMPACT_ATOMS: atom_id res chain seq x y z
N MET A 1 -10.27 24.71 11.61
CA MET A 1 -9.04 24.98 10.82
C MET A 1 -8.90 23.81 9.88
N SER A 2 -8.84 24.05 8.57
CA SER A 2 -8.57 22.98 7.60
C SER A 2 -7.16 22.44 7.87
N THR A 3 -7.04 21.16 8.21
CA THR A 3 -5.72 20.50 8.32
C THR A 3 -5.05 20.57 6.96
N ALA A 4 -3.80 21.02 6.91
CA ALA A 4 -3.04 21.08 5.67
C ALA A 4 -2.96 19.66 5.05
N LEU A 5 -3.17 19.56 3.74
CA LEU A 5 -3.11 18.29 3.03
C LEU A 5 -1.70 17.69 3.12
N THR A 6 -1.61 16.44 3.55
CA THR A 6 -0.35 15.68 3.60
C THR A 6 -0.58 14.32 2.93
N GLY A 7 0.01 14.14 1.76
CA GLY A 7 0.07 12.86 1.06
C GLY A 7 1.35 12.09 1.36
N ARG A 8 1.45 10.84 0.88
CA ARG A 8 2.67 10.06 1.03
C ARG A 8 2.97 9.21 -0.21
N LEU A 9 4.27 8.99 -0.45
CA LEU A 9 4.82 7.97 -1.34
C LEU A 9 5.43 6.87 -0.46
N ALA A 10 5.01 5.63 -0.67
CA ALA A 10 5.38 4.51 0.22
C ALA A 10 5.95 3.32 -0.57
N PRO A 11 7.16 3.46 -1.17
CA PRO A 11 7.77 2.35 -1.89
C PRO A 11 8.21 1.23 -0.96
N SER A 12 7.85 -0.01 -1.34
CA SER A 12 8.37 -1.24 -0.73
C SER A 12 9.61 -1.71 -1.47
N PRO A 13 10.77 -1.88 -0.81
CA PRO A 13 12.03 -2.29 -1.44
C PRO A 13 12.14 -3.82 -1.61
N THR A 14 11.01 -4.51 -1.71
CA THR A 14 10.94 -5.98 -1.91
C THR A 14 11.16 -6.39 -3.37
N GLY A 15 11.14 -5.44 -4.29
CA GLY A 15 11.36 -5.62 -5.73
C GLY A 15 11.65 -4.30 -6.43
N ALA A 16 12.02 -4.38 -7.71
CA ALA A 16 12.22 -3.19 -8.52
C ALA A 16 10.87 -2.48 -8.76
N GLN A 17 10.88 -1.15 -8.68
CA GLN A 17 9.72 -0.33 -9.04
C GLN A 17 9.44 -0.47 -10.56
N HIS A 18 8.19 -0.54 -10.92
CA HIS A 18 7.74 -0.68 -12.31
C HIS A 18 6.75 0.43 -12.71
N VAL A 19 6.41 0.51 -13.98
CA VAL A 19 5.51 1.54 -14.54
C VAL A 19 4.20 1.67 -13.76
N GLY A 20 3.64 0.57 -13.24
CA GLY A 20 2.43 0.61 -12.41
C GLY A 20 2.63 1.35 -11.09
N ASN A 21 3.77 1.14 -10.41
CA ASN A 21 4.12 1.90 -9.22
C ASN A 21 4.30 3.38 -9.56
N ALA A 22 5.03 3.69 -10.64
CA ALA A 22 5.25 5.06 -11.09
C ALA A 22 3.94 5.82 -11.32
N ARG A 23 2.92 5.16 -11.95
CA ARG A 23 1.60 5.77 -12.13
C ARG A 23 0.94 6.11 -10.80
N THR A 24 0.92 5.17 -9.88
CA THR A 24 0.31 5.40 -8.56
C THR A 24 1.05 6.48 -7.77
N TYR A 25 2.39 6.51 -7.82
CA TYR A 25 3.19 7.56 -7.18
C TYR A 25 2.92 8.93 -7.81
N LEU A 26 2.84 9.02 -9.14
CA LEU A 26 2.52 10.27 -9.84
C LEU A 26 1.14 10.79 -9.42
N VAL A 27 0.12 9.93 -9.35
CA VAL A 27 -1.22 10.31 -8.90
C VAL A 27 -1.20 10.79 -7.44
N ALA A 28 -0.55 10.05 -6.54
CA ALA A 28 -0.45 10.42 -5.13
C ALA A 28 0.30 11.74 -4.92
N TRP A 29 1.38 11.95 -5.65
CA TRP A 29 2.17 13.17 -5.62
C TRP A 29 1.36 14.37 -6.12
N LEU A 30 0.69 14.22 -7.27
CA LEU A 30 -0.15 15.27 -7.84
C LEU A 30 -1.35 15.61 -6.96
N ALA A 31 -1.99 14.62 -6.33
CA ALA A 31 -3.09 14.86 -5.40
C ALA A 31 -2.66 15.80 -4.26
N ALA A 32 -1.50 15.54 -3.66
CA ALA A 32 -0.96 16.39 -2.61
C ALA A 32 -0.53 17.76 -3.15
N ARG A 33 0.26 17.83 -4.24
CA ARG A 33 0.81 19.07 -4.77
C ARG A 33 -0.25 19.99 -5.37
N ALA A 34 -1.24 19.46 -6.08
CA ALA A 34 -2.36 20.25 -6.61
C ALA A 34 -3.24 20.86 -5.51
N GLY A 35 -3.34 20.19 -4.35
CA GLY A 35 -3.98 20.72 -3.16
C GLY A 35 -3.10 21.70 -2.35
N GLY A 36 -1.90 22.07 -2.83
CA GLY A 36 -0.95 22.90 -2.09
C GLY A 36 -0.38 22.24 -0.85
N GLY A 37 -0.46 20.92 -0.78
CA GLY A 37 -0.07 20.11 0.38
C GLY A 37 1.38 19.63 0.35
N THR A 38 1.75 18.89 1.38
CA THR A 38 3.07 18.26 1.55
C THR A 38 3.05 16.81 1.10
N VAL A 39 4.21 16.30 0.65
CA VAL A 39 4.44 14.92 0.26
C VAL A 39 5.47 14.32 1.20
N ARG A 40 5.14 13.24 1.89
CA ARG A 40 6.06 12.48 2.73
C ARG A 40 6.54 11.22 2.00
N VAL A 41 7.75 10.75 2.31
CA VAL A 41 8.25 9.47 1.79
C VAL A 41 8.50 8.51 2.94
N ARG A 42 8.00 7.28 2.76
CA ARG A 42 8.25 6.15 3.67
C ARG A 42 8.72 4.93 2.90
N ILE A 43 9.87 4.40 3.29
CA ILE A 43 10.38 3.10 2.82
C ILE A 43 9.74 2.00 3.66
N GLU A 44 8.96 1.12 3.03
CA GLU A 44 8.25 0.02 3.68
C GLU A 44 9.09 -1.26 3.64
N ASP A 45 10.10 -1.33 4.52
CA ASP A 45 11.14 -2.36 4.58
C ASP A 45 10.98 -3.37 5.73
N ILE A 46 9.80 -3.50 6.33
CA ILE A 46 9.55 -4.45 7.44
C ILE A 46 9.59 -5.92 6.97
N ASP A 47 9.34 -6.19 5.70
CA ASP A 47 9.29 -7.56 5.16
C ASP A 47 10.70 -8.08 4.83
N SER A 48 11.58 -8.07 5.85
CA SER A 48 13.02 -8.18 5.74
C SER A 48 13.57 -9.35 4.90
N PRO A 49 13.00 -10.56 4.84
CA PRO A 49 13.55 -11.63 3.99
C PRO A 49 13.45 -11.35 2.48
N ARG A 50 12.65 -10.37 2.09
CA ARG A 50 12.42 -10.01 0.67
C ARG A 50 13.13 -8.73 0.26
N ILE A 51 13.73 -8.00 1.20
CA ILE A 51 14.42 -6.76 0.95
C ILE A 51 15.77 -7.06 0.31
N LYS A 52 16.04 -6.37 -0.79
CA LYS A 52 17.33 -6.46 -1.47
C LYS A 52 18.23 -5.30 -1.06
N PRO A 53 19.52 -5.52 -0.81
CA PRO A 53 20.46 -4.43 -0.60
C PRO A 53 20.39 -3.39 -1.72
N GLY A 54 20.40 -2.10 -1.38
CA GLY A 54 20.30 -0.99 -2.34
C GLY A 54 18.91 -0.73 -2.93
N ALA A 55 17.90 -1.56 -2.62
CA ALA A 55 16.57 -1.39 -3.22
C ALA A 55 15.80 -0.16 -2.66
N ALA A 56 16.11 0.25 -1.45
CA ALA A 56 15.54 1.48 -0.87
C ALA A 56 16.08 2.72 -1.57
N GLU A 57 17.39 2.80 -1.74
CA GLU A 57 18.07 3.89 -2.48
C GLU A 57 17.59 3.93 -3.94
N GLN A 58 17.48 2.75 -4.59
CA GLN A 58 16.96 2.66 -5.94
C GLN A 58 15.53 3.19 -6.05
N ALA A 59 14.66 2.90 -5.07
CA ALA A 59 13.30 3.41 -5.06
C ALA A 59 13.24 4.95 -4.92
N LEU A 60 14.10 5.53 -4.08
CA LEU A 60 14.25 6.99 -3.96
C LEU A 60 14.78 7.62 -5.25
N ASP A 61 15.75 6.98 -5.89
CA ASP A 61 16.31 7.44 -7.17
C ASP A 61 15.28 7.34 -8.30
N ASP A 62 14.41 6.34 -8.28
CA ASP A 62 13.31 6.23 -9.23
C ASP A 62 12.27 7.37 -9.04
N LEU A 63 11.96 7.75 -7.80
CA LEU A 63 11.10 8.91 -7.52
C LEU A 63 11.74 10.22 -8.02
N ARG A 64 13.03 10.44 -7.72
CA ARG A 64 13.77 11.64 -8.21
C ARG A 64 13.81 11.68 -9.72
N TRP A 65 14.07 10.55 -10.37
CA TRP A 65 14.10 10.44 -11.81
C TRP A 65 12.74 10.79 -12.44
N LEU A 66 11.63 10.42 -11.82
CA LEU A 66 10.28 10.82 -12.27
C LEU A 66 9.98 12.30 -12.00
N GLY A 67 10.85 13.03 -11.30
CA GLY A 67 10.61 14.41 -10.88
C GLY A 67 9.64 14.56 -9.73
N LEU A 68 9.48 13.50 -8.90
CA LEU A 68 8.62 13.50 -7.73
C LEU A 68 9.45 13.85 -6.49
N ASP A 69 9.38 15.08 -6.06
CA ASP A 69 10.01 15.56 -4.83
C ASP A 69 9.18 15.24 -3.58
N TRP A 70 9.77 15.44 -2.42
CA TRP A 70 9.08 15.26 -1.13
C TRP A 70 9.60 16.24 -0.07
N ASP A 71 8.83 16.38 1.01
CA ASP A 71 9.10 17.28 2.10
C ASP A 71 9.61 16.54 3.34
N GLY A 72 10.65 17.06 3.96
CA GLY A 72 11.26 16.52 5.16
C GLY A 72 12.07 15.24 4.90
N GLU A 73 12.33 14.52 5.99
CA GLU A 73 13.17 13.32 5.97
C GLU A 73 12.42 12.10 5.46
N VAL A 74 13.18 11.17 4.85
CA VAL A 74 12.68 9.86 4.47
C VAL A 74 12.51 8.99 5.71
N VAL A 75 11.32 8.48 5.92
CA VAL A 75 11.01 7.55 7.01
C VAL A 75 11.30 6.12 6.54
N THR A 76 11.98 5.33 7.37
CA THR A 76 12.26 3.91 7.11
C THR A 76 11.61 3.06 8.20
N GLN A 77 10.76 2.10 7.85
CA GLN A 77 9.93 1.38 8.82
C GLN A 77 10.74 0.57 9.83
N THR A 78 11.83 -0.07 9.41
CA THR A 78 12.69 -0.86 10.32
C THR A 78 13.32 -0.03 11.44
N THR A 79 13.43 1.29 11.30
CA THR A 79 13.93 2.19 12.35
C THR A 79 12.85 2.60 13.36
N ARG A 80 11.59 2.18 13.14
CA ARG A 80 10.42 2.64 13.90
C ARG A 80 9.78 1.54 14.77
N LEU A 81 10.44 0.41 14.94
CA LEU A 81 9.91 -0.72 15.72
C LEU A 81 9.32 -0.33 17.08
N PRO A 82 9.94 0.57 17.88
CA PRO A 82 9.36 0.98 19.16
C PRO A 82 7.96 1.62 19.06
N LEU A 83 7.65 2.32 17.97
CA LEU A 83 6.31 2.89 17.77
C LEU A 83 5.25 1.80 17.53
N TYR A 84 5.61 0.77 16.77
CA TYR A 84 4.70 -0.35 16.50
C TYR A 84 4.52 -1.24 17.73
N GLU A 85 5.58 -1.40 18.55
CA GLU A 85 5.51 -2.09 19.84
C GLU A 85 4.56 -1.36 20.78
N ALA A 86 4.68 -0.04 20.91
CA ALA A 86 3.78 0.77 21.73
C ALA A 86 2.32 0.66 21.26
N ALA A 87 2.08 0.67 19.94
CA ALA A 87 0.75 0.46 19.38
C ALA A 87 0.20 -0.95 19.68
N LEU A 88 1.04 -1.98 19.61
CA LEU A 88 0.64 -3.34 19.98
C LEU A 88 0.27 -3.42 21.47
N GLU A 89 1.05 -2.78 22.35
CA GLU A 89 0.73 -2.73 23.78
C GLU A 89 -0.62 -2.03 24.03
N THR A 90 -0.90 -0.92 23.34
CA THR A 90 -2.21 -0.27 23.39
C THR A 90 -3.32 -1.23 22.98
N LEU A 91 -3.16 -1.96 21.87
CA LEU A 91 -4.15 -2.94 21.40
C LEU A 91 -4.37 -4.10 22.38
N LYS A 92 -3.34 -4.50 23.13
CA LYS A 92 -3.45 -5.51 24.22
C LYS A 92 -4.25 -4.96 25.39
N GLN A 93 -3.98 -3.72 25.79
CA GLN A 93 -4.67 -3.05 26.92
C GLN A 93 -6.18 -2.89 26.66
N VAL A 94 -6.56 -2.60 25.41
CA VAL A 94 -7.97 -2.47 25.00
C VAL A 94 -8.58 -3.81 24.55
N GLU A 95 -7.89 -4.93 24.79
CA GLU A 95 -8.34 -6.30 24.50
C GLU A 95 -8.73 -6.57 23.04
N GLN A 96 -8.20 -5.77 22.10
CA GLN A 96 -8.48 -5.91 20.67
C GLN A 96 -7.60 -6.96 19.97
N VAL A 97 -6.62 -7.54 20.68
CA VAL A 97 -5.73 -8.56 20.10
C VAL A 97 -5.59 -9.78 21.01
N TYR A 98 -5.27 -10.91 20.41
CA TYR A 98 -5.01 -12.16 21.09
C TYR A 98 -3.89 -12.96 20.41
N PRO A 99 -3.17 -13.84 21.15
CA PRO A 99 -2.11 -14.68 20.59
C PRO A 99 -2.69 -15.85 19.80
N CYS A 100 -2.23 -16.01 18.56
CA CYS A 100 -2.66 -17.07 17.65
C CYS A 100 -1.49 -17.95 17.24
N THR A 101 -1.57 -19.23 17.50
CA THR A 101 -0.56 -20.25 17.16
C THR A 101 -0.80 -20.94 15.83
N CYS A 102 -1.92 -20.65 15.13
CA CYS A 102 -2.23 -21.27 13.84
C CYS A 102 -1.22 -20.87 12.76
N THR A 103 -0.72 -21.86 12.03
CA THR A 103 0.05 -21.67 10.81
C THR A 103 -0.87 -21.36 9.62
N ARG A 104 -0.28 -20.94 8.50
CA ARG A 104 -1.04 -20.79 7.24
C ARG A 104 -1.68 -22.11 6.78
N SER A 105 -0.99 -23.22 6.98
CA SER A 105 -1.50 -24.54 6.65
C SER A 105 -2.72 -24.90 7.49
N ASP A 106 -2.68 -24.64 8.82
CA ASP A 106 -3.81 -24.91 9.71
C ASP A 106 -5.05 -24.12 9.28
N ILE A 107 -4.87 -22.84 8.92
CA ILE A 107 -5.95 -21.97 8.47
C ILE A 107 -6.52 -22.48 7.13
N ALA A 108 -5.66 -22.82 6.18
CA ALA A 108 -6.07 -23.33 4.87
C ALA A 108 -6.81 -24.68 4.99
N SER A 109 -6.38 -25.54 5.90
CA SER A 109 -7.01 -26.86 6.13
C SER A 109 -8.37 -26.74 6.82
N ALA A 110 -8.58 -25.71 7.65
CA ALA A 110 -9.84 -25.48 8.36
C ALA A 110 -10.87 -24.70 7.51
N ALA A 111 -10.42 -24.01 6.46
CA ALA A 111 -11.30 -23.31 5.55
C ALA A 111 -11.97 -24.29 4.58
N SER A 112 -13.30 -24.22 4.45
CA SER A 112 -14.02 -24.89 3.36
C SER A 112 -13.45 -24.35 2.03
N ALA A 113 -13.02 -25.24 1.14
CA ALA A 113 -12.29 -24.97 -0.10
C ALA A 113 -12.57 -23.57 -0.73
N PRO A 114 -11.69 -22.60 -0.58
CA PRO A 114 -11.93 -21.26 -1.15
C PRO A 114 -11.89 -21.35 -2.67
N HIS A 115 -12.74 -20.58 -3.34
CA HIS A 115 -12.64 -20.41 -4.78
C HIS A 115 -11.30 -19.75 -5.15
N ALA A 116 -10.77 -20.12 -6.31
CA ALA A 116 -9.48 -19.59 -6.76
C ALA A 116 -9.49 -18.05 -6.80
N GLY A 117 -8.69 -17.41 -5.94
CA GLY A 117 -8.57 -15.94 -5.83
C GLY A 117 -9.24 -15.32 -4.60
N GLU A 118 -9.99 -16.07 -3.81
CA GLU A 118 -10.54 -15.58 -2.54
C GLU A 118 -9.48 -15.63 -1.41
N GLU A 119 -9.51 -14.61 -0.56
CA GLU A 119 -8.69 -14.62 0.65
C GLU A 119 -9.22 -15.65 1.64
N VAL A 120 -8.36 -16.54 2.10
CA VAL A 120 -8.74 -17.57 3.08
C VAL A 120 -9.15 -16.91 4.39
N THR A 121 -10.42 -17.10 4.78
CA THR A 121 -10.95 -16.54 6.01
C THR A 121 -10.42 -17.32 7.22
N TYR A 122 -9.94 -16.60 8.22
CA TYR A 122 -9.50 -17.20 9.48
C TYR A 122 -10.71 -17.74 10.28
N PRO A 123 -10.71 -19.02 10.69
CA PRO A 123 -11.89 -19.66 11.31
C PRO A 123 -12.08 -19.31 12.79
N GLY A 124 -11.28 -18.43 13.38
CA GLY A 124 -11.41 -18.05 14.79
C GLY A 124 -10.87 -19.03 15.80
N THR A 125 -10.10 -20.06 15.40
CA THR A 125 -9.62 -21.16 16.26
C THR A 125 -9.01 -20.70 17.58
N CYS A 126 -8.25 -19.59 17.60
CA CYS A 126 -7.63 -19.04 18.81
C CYS A 126 -8.38 -17.82 19.39
N ALA A 127 -9.54 -17.47 18.85
CA ALA A 127 -10.26 -16.24 19.25
C ALA A 127 -10.80 -16.28 20.71
N HIS A 128 -10.83 -17.45 21.34
CA HIS A 128 -11.18 -17.61 22.75
C HIS A 128 -10.08 -17.11 23.72
N ARG A 129 -8.84 -16.90 23.22
CA ARG A 129 -7.70 -16.44 24.04
C ARG A 129 -7.78 -14.93 24.29
N SER A 130 -7.17 -14.51 25.40
CA SER A 130 -6.90 -13.13 25.75
C SER A 130 -5.41 -12.79 25.58
N ALA A 131 -5.04 -11.53 25.74
CA ALA A 131 -3.63 -11.12 25.75
C ALA A 131 -2.82 -11.79 26.88
N MET A 132 -3.47 -12.16 27.98
CA MET A 132 -2.83 -12.81 29.15
C MET A 132 -2.30 -14.22 28.81
N ASP A 133 -2.90 -14.91 27.84
CA ASP A 133 -2.48 -16.26 27.43
C ASP A 133 -1.11 -16.28 26.73
N ALA A 134 -0.63 -15.13 26.28
CA ALA A 134 0.68 -15.02 25.64
C ALA A 134 1.83 -15.47 26.54
N GLY A 135 1.77 -15.17 27.85
CA GLY A 135 2.79 -15.59 28.81
C GLY A 135 2.92 -17.10 28.98
N ALA A 136 1.81 -17.82 28.91
CA ALA A 136 1.81 -19.29 28.92
C ALA A 136 2.43 -19.86 27.65
N LEU A 137 2.06 -19.35 26.48
CA LEU A 137 2.62 -19.75 25.19
C LEU A 137 4.14 -19.50 25.12
N GLN A 138 4.62 -18.37 25.64
CA GLN A 138 6.04 -18.05 25.72
C GLN A 138 6.81 -19.04 26.59
N ARG A 139 6.29 -19.36 27.79
CA ARG A 139 6.91 -20.38 28.66
C ARG A 139 6.96 -21.76 28.01
N ASP A 140 5.94 -22.11 27.24
CA ASP A 140 5.86 -23.37 26.49
C ASP A 140 6.74 -23.38 25.24
N GLY A 141 7.44 -22.27 24.91
CA GLY A 141 8.24 -22.13 23.69
C GLY A 141 7.41 -22.17 22.38
N LYS A 142 6.11 -21.90 22.46
CA LYS A 142 5.21 -21.94 21.29
C LYS A 142 5.21 -20.57 20.58
N PRO A 143 5.67 -20.50 19.32
CA PRO A 143 5.59 -19.26 18.55
C PRO A 143 4.13 -18.90 18.27
N PHE A 144 3.80 -17.61 18.35
CA PHE A 144 2.48 -17.10 18.03
C PHE A 144 2.54 -15.75 17.37
N ALA A 145 1.51 -15.43 16.58
CA ALA A 145 1.26 -14.10 16.03
C ALA A 145 0.17 -13.41 16.86
N TRP A 146 0.15 -12.07 16.89
CA TRP A 146 -0.98 -11.32 17.41
C TRP A 146 -2.01 -11.08 16.31
N ARG A 147 -3.26 -11.46 16.56
CA ARG A 147 -4.40 -11.20 15.68
C ARG A 147 -5.31 -10.15 16.29
N PHE A 148 -5.77 -9.24 15.43
CA PHE A 148 -6.80 -8.26 15.75
C PHE A 148 -8.18 -8.90 15.62
N ARG A 149 -9.08 -8.61 16.57
CA ARG A 149 -10.48 -9.06 16.61
C ARG A 149 -11.32 -8.21 15.67
N VAL A 150 -11.97 -8.81 14.71
CA VAL A 150 -12.90 -8.15 13.81
C VAL A 150 -14.31 -8.26 14.38
N ALA A 151 -14.75 -7.20 15.06
CA ALA A 151 -16.11 -7.14 15.62
C ALA A 151 -17.16 -6.66 14.60
N ASP A 152 -16.75 -5.74 13.72
CA ASP A 152 -17.60 -5.14 12.67
C ASP A 152 -16.82 -4.86 11.39
N SER A 153 -17.50 -4.35 10.39
CA SER A 153 -16.94 -4.04 9.09
C SER A 153 -17.30 -2.60 8.73
N PRO A 154 -16.44 -1.61 9.05
CA PRO A 154 -16.75 -0.22 8.80
C PRO A 154 -16.88 0.07 7.30
N ALA A 155 -17.99 0.71 6.92
CA ALA A 155 -18.13 1.33 5.61
C ALA A 155 -17.28 2.61 5.54
N PHE A 156 -16.87 2.99 4.34
CA PHE A 156 -16.15 4.25 4.11
C PHE A 156 -16.45 4.81 2.73
N THR A 157 -16.35 6.14 2.60
CA THR A 157 -16.43 6.81 1.30
C THR A 157 -15.01 7.01 0.77
N ASP A 158 -14.70 6.36 -0.34
CA ASP A 158 -13.45 6.56 -1.06
C ASP A 158 -13.57 7.75 -2.01
N LEU A 159 -12.54 8.61 -2.05
CA LEU A 159 -12.56 9.84 -2.86
C LEU A 159 -12.65 9.55 -4.38
N PHE A 160 -12.23 8.35 -4.82
CA PHE A 160 -12.26 7.96 -6.23
C PHE A 160 -13.29 6.85 -6.50
N ALA A 161 -13.29 5.80 -5.69
CA ALA A 161 -14.13 4.62 -5.90
C ALA A 161 -15.55 4.78 -5.32
N GLY A 162 -15.82 5.83 -4.54
CA GLY A 162 -17.12 6.08 -3.91
C GLY A 162 -17.39 5.21 -2.68
N GLU A 163 -18.65 4.97 -2.36
CA GLU A 163 -19.04 4.18 -1.19
C GLU A 163 -18.52 2.75 -1.24
N GLN A 164 -17.88 2.31 -0.16
CA GLN A 164 -17.29 0.98 -0.02
C GLN A 164 -17.83 0.28 1.22
N GLN A 165 -18.30 -0.96 1.01
CA GLN A 165 -18.78 -1.84 2.08
C GLN A 165 -18.21 -3.24 1.86
N ILE A 166 -17.34 -3.68 2.77
CA ILE A 166 -16.69 -5.00 2.69
C ILE A 166 -16.95 -5.73 4.00
N ASP A 167 -17.60 -6.87 3.95
CA ASP A 167 -17.80 -7.72 5.14
C ASP A 167 -16.50 -8.46 5.48
N LEU A 168 -15.76 -7.93 6.45
CA LEU A 168 -14.49 -8.50 6.89
C LEU A 168 -14.62 -9.92 7.45
N ARG A 169 -15.79 -10.34 7.94
CA ARG A 169 -16.01 -11.69 8.44
C ARG A 169 -15.89 -12.72 7.33
N HIS A 170 -16.23 -12.34 6.09
CA HIS A 170 -16.08 -13.17 4.90
C HIS A 170 -14.79 -12.83 4.11
N ALA A 171 -14.25 -11.65 4.30
CA ALA A 171 -12.99 -11.21 3.68
C ALA A 171 -11.82 -11.31 4.67
N GLY A 172 -11.44 -12.55 5.04
CA GLY A 172 -10.28 -12.87 5.84
C GLY A 172 -10.48 -12.95 7.36
N GLY A 173 -11.50 -12.33 7.93
CA GLY A 173 -11.79 -12.37 9.38
C GLY A 173 -10.73 -11.67 10.22
N ASP A 174 -10.47 -12.18 11.43
CA ASP A 174 -9.42 -11.66 12.32
C ASP A 174 -8.06 -11.72 11.64
N PHE A 175 -7.33 -10.63 11.65
CA PHE A 175 -6.11 -10.48 10.86
C PHE A 175 -4.86 -10.26 11.73
N VAL A 176 -3.71 -10.66 11.21
CA VAL A 176 -2.43 -10.54 11.92
C VAL A 176 -1.99 -9.07 11.94
N VAL A 177 -1.66 -8.57 13.14
CA VAL A 177 -1.06 -7.25 13.37
C VAL A 177 0.41 -7.35 13.79
N TRP A 178 0.82 -8.50 14.36
CA TRP A 178 2.21 -8.77 14.71
C TRP A 178 2.56 -10.22 14.37
N LYS A 179 3.63 -10.41 13.61
CA LYS A 179 4.05 -11.72 13.12
C LYS A 179 4.74 -12.52 14.22
N SER A 180 4.69 -13.84 14.15
CA SER A 180 5.42 -14.74 15.06
C SER A 180 6.95 -14.56 14.99
N ALA A 181 7.45 -14.00 13.89
CA ALA A 181 8.85 -13.63 13.73
C ALA A 181 9.27 -12.37 14.52
N GLY A 182 8.37 -11.78 15.33
CA GLY A 182 8.70 -10.61 16.15
C GLY A 182 8.66 -9.27 15.40
N THR A 183 7.96 -9.18 14.27
CA THR A 183 7.85 -7.96 13.48
C THR A 183 6.39 -7.55 13.27
N PRO A 184 6.07 -6.23 13.13
CA PRO A 184 4.73 -5.79 12.84
C PRO A 184 4.26 -6.30 11.48
N ALA A 185 2.95 -6.49 11.33
CA ALA A 185 2.34 -6.76 10.05
C ALA A 185 2.00 -5.45 9.33
N TYR A 186 1.85 -5.52 8.01
CA TYR A 186 1.58 -4.38 7.12
C TYR A 186 0.47 -3.45 7.66
N GLN A 187 -0.69 -4.01 8.04
CA GLN A 187 -1.84 -3.20 8.45
C GLN A 187 -1.53 -2.31 9.67
N LEU A 188 -0.84 -2.85 10.69
CA LEU A 188 -0.46 -2.07 11.88
C LEU A 188 0.58 -1.02 11.54
N ALA A 189 1.64 -1.41 10.82
CA ALA A 189 2.74 -0.51 10.50
C ALA A 189 2.28 0.71 9.70
N VAL A 190 1.45 0.51 8.67
CA VAL A 190 0.94 1.60 7.83
C VAL A 190 0.07 2.57 8.64
N VAL A 191 -0.83 2.07 9.49
CA VAL A 191 -1.71 2.91 10.33
C VAL A 191 -0.90 3.76 11.30
N VAL A 192 0.06 3.16 12.00
CA VAL A 192 0.92 3.88 12.96
C VAL A 192 1.77 4.93 12.26
N ASP A 193 2.33 4.58 11.11
CA ASP A 193 3.17 5.50 10.36
C ASP A 193 2.39 6.65 9.74
N ASP A 194 1.26 6.38 9.08
CA ASP A 194 0.45 7.42 8.47
C ASP A 194 -0.01 8.44 9.52
N ALA A 195 -0.42 7.97 10.71
CA ALA A 195 -0.78 8.84 11.82
C ALA A 195 0.43 9.66 12.33
N ALA A 196 1.58 9.00 12.60
CA ALA A 196 2.77 9.66 13.13
C ALA A 196 3.43 10.61 12.14
N MET A 197 3.25 10.41 10.82
CA MET A 197 3.73 11.28 9.76
C MET A 197 2.74 12.42 9.43
N GLY A 198 1.57 12.45 10.07
CA GLY A 198 0.53 13.45 9.84
C GLY A 198 -0.11 13.32 8.45
N VAL A 199 -0.16 12.11 7.89
CA VAL A 199 -0.80 11.85 6.59
C VAL A 199 -2.32 12.06 6.73
N THR A 200 -2.87 12.91 5.86
CA THR A 200 -4.30 13.23 5.83
C THR A 200 -5.01 12.66 4.61
N GLU A 201 -4.24 12.27 3.58
CA GLU A 201 -4.77 11.64 2.37
C GLU A 201 -3.87 10.52 1.87
N VAL A 202 -4.48 9.38 1.58
CA VAL A 202 -3.83 8.16 1.09
C VAL A 202 -4.33 7.84 -0.31
N VAL A 203 -3.52 8.12 -1.33
CA VAL A 203 -3.76 7.64 -2.70
C VAL A 203 -2.94 6.38 -2.94
N ARG A 204 -3.60 5.31 -3.44
CA ARG A 204 -2.96 4.01 -3.71
C ARG A 204 -3.74 3.17 -4.73
N GLY A 205 -3.25 1.99 -5.07
CA GLY A 205 -3.93 1.08 -5.99
C GLY A 205 -5.23 0.50 -5.42
N ASP A 206 -6.21 0.25 -6.29
CA ASP A 206 -7.54 -0.27 -5.95
C ASP A 206 -7.54 -1.71 -5.41
N ASP A 207 -6.46 -2.44 -5.63
CA ASP A 207 -6.23 -3.74 -5.01
C ASP A 207 -6.08 -3.68 -3.47
N LEU A 208 -5.91 -2.48 -2.90
CA LEU A 208 -5.83 -2.24 -1.46
C LEU A 208 -7.16 -1.77 -0.85
N ILE A 209 -8.23 -1.65 -1.62
CA ILE A 209 -9.57 -1.37 -1.08
C ILE A 209 -9.93 -2.33 0.08
N PRO A 210 -9.71 -3.67 -0.01
CA PRO A 210 -10.02 -4.59 1.08
C PRO A 210 -9.19 -4.39 2.36
N SER A 211 -8.08 -3.68 2.28
CA SER A 211 -7.25 -3.34 3.45
C SER A 211 -7.81 -2.17 4.26
N THR A 212 -8.54 -1.27 3.63
CA THR A 212 -9.03 -0.03 4.25
C THR A 212 -9.92 -0.27 5.47
N PRO A 213 -10.94 -1.13 5.46
CA PRO A 213 -11.75 -1.36 6.65
C PRO A 213 -10.94 -1.98 7.81
N ARG A 214 -9.91 -2.82 7.53
CA ARG A 214 -8.98 -3.31 8.57
C ARG A 214 -8.17 -2.18 9.19
N GLN A 215 -7.70 -1.25 8.38
CA GLN A 215 -6.97 -0.07 8.83
C GLN A 215 -7.88 0.87 9.65
N LEU A 216 -9.12 1.09 9.23
CA LEU A 216 -10.10 1.88 9.97
C LEU A 216 -10.39 1.28 11.36
N LEU A 217 -10.46 -0.04 11.49
CA LEU A 217 -10.57 -0.71 12.79
C LEU A 217 -9.35 -0.42 13.67
N LEU A 218 -8.14 -0.44 13.11
CA LEU A 218 -6.91 -0.11 13.85
C LEU A 218 -6.85 1.35 14.24
N TYR A 219 -7.19 2.30 13.34
CA TYR A 219 -7.30 3.72 13.67
C TYR A 219 -8.23 3.94 14.87
N ARG A 220 -9.41 3.32 14.84
CA ARG A 220 -10.39 3.40 15.92
C ARG A 220 -9.88 2.82 17.24
N ALA A 221 -9.29 1.63 17.20
CA ALA A 221 -8.79 0.96 18.40
C ALA A 221 -7.59 1.67 19.03
N LEU A 222 -6.79 2.37 18.24
CA LEU A 222 -5.63 3.16 18.69
C LEU A 222 -6.00 4.62 19.03
N GLY A 223 -7.25 5.04 18.84
CA GLY A 223 -7.69 6.43 19.06
C GLY A 223 -7.04 7.42 18.09
N LEU A 224 -6.68 6.98 16.88
CA LEU A 224 -6.05 7.79 15.84
C LEU A 224 -7.09 8.26 14.82
N ALA A 225 -6.88 9.47 14.25
CA ALA A 225 -7.71 9.97 13.16
C ALA A 225 -7.32 9.29 11.84
N PRO A 226 -8.26 8.67 11.10
CA PRO A 226 -7.96 8.08 9.80
C PRO A 226 -7.78 9.17 8.74
N PRO A 227 -6.91 8.94 7.73
CA PRO A 227 -6.84 9.78 6.54
C PRO A 227 -8.05 9.57 5.62
N ALA A 228 -8.26 10.47 4.67
CA ALA A 228 -9.09 10.19 3.51
C ALA A 228 -8.37 9.21 2.57
N PHE A 229 -9.14 8.35 1.88
CA PHE A 229 -8.60 7.34 0.96
C PHE A 229 -9.06 7.61 -0.47
N ALA A 230 -8.16 7.42 -1.43
CA ALA A 230 -8.45 7.39 -2.86
C ALA A 230 -7.78 6.16 -3.48
N HIS A 231 -8.56 5.22 -3.97
CA HIS A 231 -8.06 4.00 -4.62
C HIS A 231 -8.21 4.12 -6.13
N VAL A 232 -7.09 4.17 -6.83
CA VAL A 232 -7.05 4.35 -8.28
C VAL A 232 -6.76 3.04 -9.01
N PRO A 233 -7.33 2.81 -10.21
CA PRO A 233 -7.15 1.58 -10.96
C PRO A 233 -5.69 1.28 -11.28
N LEU A 234 -5.33 0.00 -11.23
CA LEU A 234 -3.98 -0.48 -11.50
C LEU A 234 -3.59 -0.34 -12.97
N VAL A 235 -2.28 -0.45 -13.22
CA VAL A 235 -1.72 -0.74 -14.54
C VAL A 235 -1.62 -2.25 -14.71
N VAL A 236 -2.14 -2.77 -15.83
CA VAL A 236 -2.14 -4.18 -16.15
C VAL A 236 -1.46 -4.43 -17.50
N GLY A 237 -1.07 -5.67 -17.75
CA GLY A 237 -0.58 -6.09 -19.07
C GLY A 237 -1.71 -6.26 -20.07
N ALA A 238 -1.36 -6.57 -21.33
CA ALA A 238 -2.33 -6.82 -22.41
C ALA A 238 -3.28 -8.00 -22.12
N ASP A 239 -2.90 -8.91 -21.21
CA ASP A 239 -3.72 -10.03 -20.73
C ASP A 239 -4.68 -9.64 -19.59
N GLY A 240 -4.76 -8.36 -19.22
CA GLY A 240 -5.58 -7.85 -18.12
C GLY A 240 -5.07 -8.20 -16.72
N ARG A 241 -3.89 -8.83 -16.60
CA ARG A 241 -3.30 -9.22 -15.31
C ARG A 241 -2.28 -8.19 -14.85
N ARG A 242 -1.99 -8.17 -13.54
CA ARG A 242 -0.92 -7.34 -12.97
C ARG A 242 0.38 -7.49 -13.75
N LEU A 243 1.12 -6.38 -13.90
CA LEU A 243 2.41 -6.39 -14.56
C LEU A 243 3.33 -7.44 -13.94
N ALA A 244 3.93 -8.27 -14.78
CA ALA A 244 4.84 -9.33 -14.40
C ALA A 244 5.87 -9.53 -15.53
N LYS A 245 6.93 -10.31 -15.30
CA LYS A 245 8.02 -10.56 -16.26
C LYS A 245 7.55 -10.98 -17.66
N ARG A 246 6.39 -11.67 -17.79
CA ARG A 246 5.80 -12.06 -19.07
C ARG A 246 5.33 -10.89 -19.95
N HIS A 247 5.17 -9.68 -19.39
CA HIS A 247 4.76 -8.47 -20.11
C HIS A 247 5.95 -7.62 -20.57
N GLY A 248 7.15 -8.21 -20.61
CA GLY A 248 8.40 -7.49 -20.84
C GLY A 248 8.95 -6.85 -19.58
N ASP A 249 10.09 -6.19 -19.70
CA ASP A 249 10.72 -5.53 -18.57
C ASP A 249 10.15 -4.12 -18.38
N THR A 250 9.15 -4.01 -17.52
CA THR A 250 8.50 -2.74 -17.16
C THR A 250 9.11 -2.06 -15.94
N ARG A 251 10.29 -2.53 -15.47
CA ARG A 251 11.01 -1.92 -14.35
C ARG A 251 11.56 -0.55 -14.74
N LEU A 252 11.42 0.42 -13.83
CA LEU A 252 11.92 1.77 -14.08
C LEU A 252 13.42 1.80 -14.38
N ALA A 253 14.20 0.99 -13.67
CA ALA A 253 15.63 0.84 -13.92
C ALA A 253 15.95 0.36 -15.36
N ALA A 254 15.13 -0.54 -15.92
CA ALA A 254 15.31 -1.01 -17.29
C ALA A 254 14.98 0.09 -18.32
N LEU A 255 13.89 0.84 -18.12
CA LEU A 255 13.55 1.98 -18.97
C LEU A 255 14.66 3.04 -18.95
N ARG A 256 15.19 3.37 -17.77
CA ARG A 256 16.31 4.31 -17.59
C ARG A 256 17.56 3.83 -18.33
N SER A 257 17.92 2.57 -18.17
CA SER A 257 19.10 1.98 -18.82
C SER A 257 18.98 1.94 -20.35
N ALA A 258 17.74 1.83 -20.88
CA ALA A 258 17.44 1.93 -22.30
C ALA A 258 17.37 3.38 -22.81
N GLY A 259 17.62 4.38 -21.97
CA GLY A 259 17.64 5.80 -22.34
C GLY A 259 16.27 6.48 -22.43
N VAL A 260 15.21 5.84 -21.93
CA VAL A 260 13.87 6.48 -21.85
C VAL A 260 13.98 7.74 -20.97
N LYS A 261 13.46 8.85 -21.47
CA LYS A 261 13.42 10.10 -20.73
C LYS A 261 12.27 10.07 -19.71
N PRO A 262 12.45 10.59 -18.49
CA PRO A 262 11.40 10.62 -17.49
C PRO A 262 10.15 11.37 -17.98
N GLU A 263 10.32 12.46 -18.72
CA GLU A 263 9.21 13.24 -19.25
C GLU A 263 8.34 12.44 -20.23
N ALA A 264 8.94 11.53 -21.00
CA ALA A 264 8.19 10.67 -21.91
C ALA A 264 7.32 9.65 -21.13
N LEU A 265 7.87 9.07 -20.05
CA LEU A 265 7.10 8.18 -19.18
C LEU A 265 6.02 8.95 -18.42
N VAL A 266 6.35 10.10 -17.83
CA VAL A 266 5.37 10.95 -17.11
C VAL A 266 4.24 11.38 -18.04
N GLY A 267 4.55 11.71 -19.31
CA GLY A 267 3.56 12.05 -20.32
C GLY A 267 2.63 10.90 -20.65
N LEU A 268 3.16 9.67 -20.81
CA LEU A 268 2.35 8.45 -21.00
C LEU A 268 1.42 8.22 -19.79
N LEU A 269 1.95 8.37 -18.56
CA LEU A 269 1.17 8.19 -17.33
C LEU A 269 0.10 9.28 -17.19
N GLY A 270 0.42 10.54 -17.48
CA GLY A 270 -0.53 11.67 -17.47
C GLY A 270 -1.66 11.48 -18.48
N TRP A 271 -1.33 11.02 -19.70
CA TRP A 271 -2.34 10.64 -20.69
C TRP A 271 -3.22 9.48 -20.20
N SER A 272 -2.64 8.46 -19.59
CA SER A 272 -3.39 7.33 -19.03
C SER A 272 -4.39 7.73 -17.93
N CYS A 273 -4.20 8.91 -17.34
CA CYS A 273 -5.07 9.48 -16.32
C CYS A 273 -6.06 10.52 -16.88
N GLY A 274 -6.03 10.80 -18.18
CA GLY A 274 -6.93 11.76 -18.83
C GLY A 274 -6.51 13.23 -18.63
N TRP A 275 -5.27 13.50 -18.23
CA TRP A 275 -4.76 14.88 -18.05
C TRP A 275 -4.11 15.44 -19.32
N LEU A 276 -3.85 14.59 -20.27
CA LEU A 276 -3.29 14.91 -21.60
C LEU A 276 -4.12 14.26 -22.69
N ASP A 277 -4.28 14.91 -23.83
CA ASP A 277 -5.01 14.37 -24.99
C ASP A 277 -4.24 13.24 -25.70
N ARG A 278 -2.92 13.26 -25.59
CA ARG A 278 -2.00 12.27 -26.17
C ARG A 278 -0.77 12.10 -25.26
N PRO A 279 -0.03 10.95 -25.38
CA PRO A 279 1.22 10.77 -24.66
C PRO A 279 2.32 11.66 -25.27
N GLU A 280 2.54 12.83 -24.67
CA GLU A 280 3.59 13.78 -25.03
C GLU A 280 4.53 14.00 -23.84
N PRO A 281 5.84 14.22 -24.05
CA PRO A 281 6.78 14.43 -22.97
C PRO A 281 6.40 15.66 -22.12
N VAL A 282 6.31 15.46 -20.79
CA VAL A 282 5.93 16.50 -19.83
C VAL A 282 6.58 16.21 -18.47
N ARG A 283 6.98 17.24 -17.74
CA ARG A 283 7.49 17.08 -16.37
C ARG A 283 6.31 16.89 -15.40
N ALA A 284 6.54 16.18 -14.30
CA ALA A 284 5.50 15.95 -13.30
C ALA A 284 4.89 17.27 -12.77
N CYS A 285 5.71 18.28 -12.51
CA CYS A 285 5.27 19.59 -12.01
C CYS A 285 4.34 20.33 -13.01
N ASP A 286 4.47 20.11 -14.29
CA ASP A 286 3.64 20.76 -15.32
C ASP A 286 2.22 20.15 -15.37
N LEU A 287 2.02 18.97 -14.73
CA LEU A 287 0.71 18.33 -14.59
C LEU A 287 -0.08 18.83 -13.37
N ILE A 288 0.52 19.56 -12.43
CA ILE A 288 -0.15 20.03 -11.21
C ILE A 288 -1.43 20.83 -11.55
N ALA A 289 -1.34 21.77 -12.49
CA ALA A 289 -2.49 22.58 -12.90
C ALA A 289 -3.58 21.78 -13.66
N ARG A 290 -3.19 20.63 -14.25
CA ARG A 290 -4.09 19.76 -15.01
C ARG A 290 -4.69 18.61 -14.19
N PHE A 291 -4.17 18.39 -12.99
CA PHE A 291 -4.61 17.28 -12.14
C PHE A 291 -6.09 17.41 -11.80
N ARG A 292 -6.83 16.35 -12.05
CA ARG A 292 -8.21 16.13 -11.62
C ARG A 292 -8.37 14.64 -11.33
N LEU A 293 -8.69 14.30 -10.09
CA LEU A 293 -8.82 12.90 -9.67
C LEU A 293 -9.96 12.20 -10.44
N GLU A 294 -11.04 12.91 -10.66
CA GLU A 294 -12.27 12.43 -11.32
C GLU A 294 -12.10 12.11 -12.81
N THR A 295 -11.06 12.65 -13.48
CA THR A 295 -10.80 12.36 -14.90
C THR A 295 -10.11 11.02 -15.14
N ILE A 296 -9.53 10.43 -14.09
CA ILE A 296 -8.87 9.13 -14.19
C ILE A 296 -9.91 8.09 -14.62
N PRO A 297 -9.65 7.32 -15.71
CA PRO A 297 -10.58 6.27 -16.14
C PRO A 297 -10.82 5.24 -15.03
N LYS A 298 -12.10 4.88 -14.76
CA LYS A 298 -12.49 3.90 -13.74
C LYS A 298 -12.21 2.43 -14.10
N ARG A 299 -11.24 2.21 -14.95
CA ARG A 299 -10.80 0.87 -15.41
C ARG A 299 -9.28 0.79 -15.37
N PRO A 300 -8.71 -0.40 -15.22
CA PRO A 300 -7.26 -0.58 -15.27
C PRO A 300 -6.67 -0.03 -16.57
N PHE A 301 -5.50 0.58 -16.46
CA PHE A 301 -4.75 1.03 -17.64
C PHE A 301 -3.97 -0.16 -18.23
N VAL A 302 -4.25 -0.48 -19.47
CA VAL A 302 -3.55 -1.57 -20.20
C VAL A 302 -2.26 -1.02 -20.79
N LEU A 303 -1.12 -1.45 -20.27
CA LEU A 303 0.19 -1.11 -20.80
C LEU A 303 0.59 -2.12 -21.88
N THR A 304 0.78 -1.64 -23.11
CA THR A 304 1.18 -2.48 -24.24
C THR A 304 2.62 -2.20 -24.68
N ALA A 305 3.20 -3.12 -25.45
CA ALA A 305 4.54 -2.94 -26.02
C ALA A 305 4.61 -1.75 -27.00
N GLU A 306 3.50 -1.45 -27.71
CA GLU A 306 3.40 -0.27 -28.58
C GLU A 306 3.54 1.03 -27.78
N LEU A 307 2.88 1.14 -26.63
CA LEU A 307 2.97 2.32 -25.75
C LEU A 307 4.38 2.49 -25.21
N LEU A 308 5.04 1.39 -24.87
CA LEU A 308 6.44 1.44 -24.42
C LEU A 308 7.38 1.89 -25.54
N ARG A 309 7.18 1.37 -26.76
CA ARG A 309 7.95 1.82 -27.95
C ARG A 309 7.72 3.30 -28.25
N ALA A 310 6.48 3.79 -28.10
CA ALA A 310 6.15 5.20 -28.33
C ALA A 310 6.91 6.16 -27.39
N ILE A 311 7.33 5.71 -26.22
CA ILE A 311 8.16 6.50 -25.28
C ILE A 311 9.67 6.20 -25.42
N GLY A 312 10.09 5.46 -26.46
CA GLY A 312 11.48 5.15 -26.75
C GLY A 312 12.02 3.87 -26.11
N TYR A 313 11.15 2.98 -25.60
CA TYR A 313 11.58 1.70 -25.02
C TYR A 313 11.35 0.56 -26.00
N ALA A 314 12.43 0.00 -26.55
CA ALA A 314 12.37 -1.07 -27.54
C ALA A 314 12.27 -2.50 -26.95
N GLY A 315 12.42 -2.65 -25.63
CA GLY A 315 12.34 -3.94 -24.92
C GLY A 315 13.67 -4.62 -24.76
#